data_c8c5cbf9bc6a033fa7e298f669386682
#
_entry.id   c8c5cbf9bc6a033fa7e298f669386682
#
_cell.length_a   1.000
_cell.length_b   1.000
_cell.length_c   1.000
_cell.angle_alpha   90.00
_cell.angle_beta   90.00
_cell.angle_gamma   90.00
#
_symmetry.space_group_name_H-M   'P 1'
#
loop_
_entity.id
_entity.type
_entity.pdbx_description
1 polymer ?
#
loop_
_entity_poly.entity_id
_entity_poly.type
_entity_poly.pdbx_seq_one_letter_code
_entity_poly.pdbx_strand_id
1 'polypeptide(L)'
;MQRTARLRQSGDKPNGGQPGHEGQTLSAADPPDRPETHEADPWAHGQASWTASASVGDAERHGFDLPAVRIDVTAHRAEIKVCPAGGHAQKGSCPASVRQAVPYGPMVHPWASSLTTQHPMPVERTTEIGADVVQHRVSEGTVWKASEPLDRGIEPSTAAVQGLWRDAEGLHVDASGLRVTGTLPGRHGASTDRRTSYAVHAQRGHEAMEDAGLLGAGTGTAVHDHGKPSCTDDACAQALCTAHPLRELRCLDTPYQQSWATDMAERLLAIQAAGPATPEPAMRWAPPEREALEKRDDEVVQSGCEATPAPVSPPEGEARKRGRPQPPPAVHVLIRLRDFKGAVLAFMADWRVPFDHNQGERDMRMVKVTPKVSGGCRTLEGAKRFGRIRGDISTARQQAKNVFEALRDAFDGNPFIPSSERP
;
A
#
# COMPACT_ATOMS: atom_id res chain seq x y z
N MET A 1 4.86 11.66 29.00
CA MET A 1 5.36 11.01 27.76
C MET A 1 6.11 12.07 26.96
N GLN A 2 7.43 12.06 26.99
CA GLN A 2 8.24 12.89 26.08
C GLN A 2 8.05 12.34 24.67
N ARG A 3 7.62 13.21 23.75
CA ARG A 3 7.61 12.88 22.32
C ARG A 3 9.03 12.51 21.92
N THR A 4 9.23 11.30 21.41
CA THR A 4 10.47 10.90 20.75
C THR A 4 10.83 11.96 19.71
N ALA A 5 11.95 12.66 19.93
CA ALA A 5 12.48 13.59 18.94
C ALA A 5 12.64 12.83 17.61
N ARG A 6 12.21 13.43 16.51
CA ARG A 6 12.44 12.87 15.18
C ARG A 6 13.95 12.78 15.00
N LEU A 7 14.47 11.56 14.95
CA LEU A 7 15.88 11.25 14.70
C LEU A 7 16.37 11.61 13.29
N ARG A 8 15.61 12.40 12.57
CA ARG A 8 16.05 12.99 11.32
C ARG A 8 16.92 14.18 11.68
N GLN A 9 18.24 13.98 11.78
CA GLN A 9 19.18 15.08 11.68
C GLN A 9 18.82 15.86 10.41
N SER A 10 18.68 17.18 10.53
CA SER A 10 18.57 18.02 9.34
C SER A 10 19.86 17.79 8.55
N GLY A 11 19.77 17.07 7.46
CA GLY A 11 20.94 16.91 6.58
C GLY A 11 21.30 18.29 6.02
N ASP A 12 22.58 18.54 5.78
CA ASP A 12 23.11 19.75 5.13
C ASP A 12 22.62 19.93 3.67
N LYS A 13 21.67 19.09 3.23
CA LYS A 13 21.09 19.14 1.89
C LYS A 13 20.01 20.23 1.84
N PRO A 14 20.08 21.17 0.90
CA PRO A 14 19.08 22.21 0.74
C PRO A 14 17.69 21.62 0.46
N ASN A 15 16.66 22.34 0.91
CA ASN A 15 15.28 21.96 0.60
C ASN A 15 15.04 22.18 -0.91
N GLY A 16 14.55 21.16 -1.62
CA GLY A 16 14.28 21.20 -3.05
C GLY A 16 14.92 20.04 -3.83
N GLY A 17 14.98 20.17 -5.15
CA GLY A 17 15.63 19.18 -6.01
C GLY A 17 17.11 19.07 -5.67
N GLN A 18 17.57 17.84 -5.43
CA GLN A 18 18.99 17.58 -5.16
C GLN A 18 19.81 17.70 -6.47
N PRO A 19 21.10 18.04 -6.42
CA PRO A 19 21.97 17.99 -7.59
C PRO A 19 21.90 16.61 -8.24
N GLY A 20 21.64 16.57 -9.55
CA GLY A 20 21.45 15.32 -10.32
C GLY A 20 20.00 14.81 -10.36
N HIS A 21 19.03 15.52 -9.77
CA HIS A 21 17.62 15.22 -9.97
C HIS A 21 17.21 15.74 -11.37
N GLU A 22 16.89 14.82 -12.28
CA GLU A 22 16.28 15.18 -13.55
C GLU A 22 14.89 15.79 -13.27
N GLY A 23 14.74 17.07 -13.62
CA GLY A 23 13.45 17.75 -13.56
C GLY A 23 12.51 17.17 -14.63
N GLN A 24 11.32 16.74 -14.23
CA GLN A 24 10.27 16.39 -15.20
C GLN A 24 9.61 17.68 -15.69
N THR A 25 9.97 18.11 -16.88
CA THR A 25 9.34 19.23 -17.55
C THR A 25 8.26 18.70 -18.50
N LEU A 26 7.13 19.40 -18.59
CA LEU A 26 6.07 19.07 -19.54
C LEU A 26 6.64 19.17 -20.96
N SER A 27 6.55 18.09 -21.73
CA SER A 27 6.98 18.03 -23.12
C SER A 27 5.80 18.15 -24.07
N ALA A 28 6.05 18.61 -25.30
CA ALA A 28 5.03 18.66 -26.35
C ALA A 28 4.44 17.26 -26.60
N ALA A 29 3.14 17.20 -26.88
CA ALA A 29 2.45 15.97 -27.28
C ALA A 29 2.61 15.76 -28.79
N ASP A 30 2.85 14.52 -29.23
CA ASP A 30 2.92 14.16 -30.63
C ASP A 30 2.15 12.84 -30.89
N PRO A 31 1.02 12.87 -31.63
CA PRO A 31 0.30 14.05 -32.13
C PRO A 31 -0.51 14.78 -31.05
N PRO A 32 -0.80 16.09 -31.19
CA PRO A 32 -1.74 16.80 -30.34
C PRO A 32 -3.19 16.38 -30.65
N ASP A 33 -4.06 16.43 -29.62
CA ASP A 33 -5.48 16.07 -29.78
C ASP A 33 -6.24 17.03 -30.70
N ARG A 34 -5.86 18.31 -30.71
CA ARG A 34 -6.49 19.35 -31.48
C ARG A 34 -5.48 20.41 -31.95
N PRO A 35 -5.14 20.47 -33.22
CA PRO A 35 -4.37 21.58 -33.77
C PRO A 35 -5.26 22.80 -34.02
N GLU A 36 -4.82 23.98 -33.61
CA GLU A 36 -5.45 25.26 -33.93
C GLU A 36 -4.42 26.17 -34.56
N THR A 37 -4.70 26.67 -35.77
CA THR A 37 -3.84 27.59 -36.49
C THR A 37 -4.29 29.02 -36.25
N HIS A 38 -3.39 29.84 -35.76
CA HIS A 38 -3.61 31.28 -35.59
C HIS A 38 -2.94 32.00 -36.74
N GLU A 39 -3.73 32.71 -37.54
CA GLU A 39 -3.21 33.52 -38.61
C GLU A 39 -2.40 34.73 -38.09
N ALA A 40 -1.39 35.12 -38.81
CA ALA A 40 -0.60 36.30 -38.44
C ALA A 40 -1.44 37.58 -38.50
N ASP A 41 -1.34 38.40 -37.46
CA ASP A 41 -2.04 39.66 -37.37
C ASP A 41 -1.63 40.60 -38.54
N PRO A 42 -2.57 41.43 -39.06
CA PRO A 42 -2.24 42.42 -40.09
C PRO A 42 -1.12 43.35 -39.63
N TRP A 43 -0.16 43.58 -40.48
CA TRP A 43 0.98 44.45 -40.16
C TRP A 43 0.55 45.90 -39.95
N ALA A 44 0.94 46.51 -38.84
CA ALA A 44 0.61 47.89 -38.50
C ALA A 44 1.51 48.96 -39.17
N HIS A 45 2.58 48.55 -39.83
CA HIS A 45 3.55 49.46 -40.46
C HIS A 45 3.73 49.17 -41.96
N GLY A 46 3.35 50.11 -42.82
CA GLY A 46 3.56 50.09 -44.27
C GLY A 46 2.30 49.74 -45.06
N GLN A 47 2.34 50.13 -46.36
CA GLN A 47 1.21 49.90 -47.27
C GLN A 47 1.13 48.49 -47.89
N ALA A 48 1.98 47.56 -47.46
CA ALA A 48 1.98 46.25 -48.03
C ALA A 48 1.06 45.31 -47.18
N SER A 49 0.04 44.77 -47.82
CA SER A 49 -0.81 43.71 -47.25
C SER A 49 -0.17 42.37 -47.53
N TRP A 50 0.09 41.57 -46.47
CA TRP A 50 0.59 40.19 -46.63
C TRP A 50 -0.48 39.12 -46.56
N THR A 51 -1.75 39.50 -46.57
CA THR A 51 -2.86 38.52 -46.59
C THR A 51 -2.78 37.50 -47.73
N ALA A 52 -1.99 37.80 -48.77
CA ALA A 52 -1.71 36.90 -49.89
C ALA A 52 -0.32 36.23 -49.82
N SER A 53 0.48 36.47 -48.77
CA SER A 53 1.81 35.89 -48.63
C SER A 53 1.71 34.48 -48.03
N ALA A 54 2.46 33.55 -48.59
CA ALA A 54 2.52 32.18 -48.04
C ALA A 54 3.26 32.20 -46.67
N SER A 55 2.79 31.40 -45.74
CA SER A 55 3.50 31.14 -44.49
C SER A 55 4.87 30.49 -44.78
N VAL A 56 5.90 30.96 -44.11
CA VAL A 56 7.27 30.40 -44.22
C VAL A 56 7.61 29.46 -43.09
N GLY A 57 6.73 29.30 -42.08
CA GLY A 57 6.87 28.40 -40.97
C GLY A 57 5.94 28.76 -39.81
N ASP A 58 5.79 27.87 -38.86
CA ASP A 58 4.93 28.01 -37.70
C ASP A 58 5.76 27.93 -36.42
N ALA A 59 5.39 28.70 -35.41
CA ALA A 59 5.91 28.59 -34.05
C ALA A 59 4.91 27.80 -33.21
N GLU A 60 5.14 26.50 -33.05
CA GLU A 60 4.24 25.60 -32.36
C GLU A 60 4.36 25.73 -30.84
N ARG A 61 3.22 25.72 -30.14
CA ARG A 61 3.11 25.69 -28.68
C ARG A 61 1.97 24.77 -28.29
N HIS A 62 2.22 23.87 -27.29
CA HIS A 62 1.22 22.94 -26.81
C HIS A 62 0.65 23.45 -25.48
N GLY A 63 -0.66 23.64 -25.42
CA GLY A 63 -1.42 23.93 -24.20
C GLY A 63 -2.06 22.63 -23.69
N PHE A 64 -1.86 22.30 -22.42
CA PHE A 64 -2.51 21.15 -21.77
C PHE A 64 -3.62 21.67 -20.87
N ASP A 65 -4.85 21.26 -21.13
CA ASP A 65 -6.01 21.67 -20.34
C ASP A 65 -6.95 20.47 -20.10
N LEU A 66 -7.79 20.57 -19.08
CA LEU A 66 -8.83 19.58 -18.81
C LEU A 66 -10.10 19.94 -19.60
N PRO A 67 -10.67 19.02 -20.37
CA PRO A 67 -11.97 19.25 -20.98
C PRO A 67 -13.06 19.39 -19.92
N ALA A 68 -14.16 20.06 -20.22
CA ALA A 68 -15.30 20.15 -19.34
C ALA A 68 -15.82 18.74 -19.01
N VAL A 69 -15.69 18.34 -17.74
CA VAL A 69 -16.13 17.03 -17.24
C VAL A 69 -17.58 17.15 -16.74
N ARG A 70 -18.47 16.30 -17.23
CA ARG A 70 -19.88 16.25 -16.81
C ARG A 70 -20.43 14.85 -16.87
N ILE A 71 -21.53 14.58 -16.16
CA ILE A 71 -22.30 13.35 -16.35
C ILE A 71 -23.12 13.45 -17.63
N ASP A 72 -22.98 12.46 -18.51
CA ASP A 72 -23.85 12.32 -19.68
C ASP A 72 -25.11 11.56 -19.31
N VAL A 73 -26.27 12.09 -19.72
CA VAL A 73 -27.58 11.49 -19.45
C VAL A 73 -28.15 10.97 -20.76
N THR A 74 -28.29 9.64 -20.85
CA THR A 74 -28.91 8.97 -22.01
C THR A 74 -30.34 8.56 -21.70
N ALA A 75 -31.31 9.00 -22.49
CA ALA A 75 -32.71 8.56 -22.39
C ALA A 75 -32.93 7.30 -23.24
N HIS A 76 -33.17 6.16 -22.59
CA HIS A 76 -33.55 4.91 -23.25
C HIS A 76 -35.06 4.84 -23.36
N ARG A 77 -35.57 4.85 -24.59
CA ARG A 77 -37.00 4.76 -24.91
C ARG A 77 -37.32 3.41 -25.51
N ALA A 78 -38.10 2.59 -24.81
CA ALA A 78 -38.61 1.32 -25.33
C ALA A 78 -39.99 1.55 -25.94
N GLU A 79 -40.14 1.35 -27.23
CA GLU A 79 -41.44 1.44 -27.93
C GLU A 79 -42.46 0.44 -27.34
N ILE A 80 -43.69 0.86 -27.25
CA ILE A 80 -44.84 0.00 -26.93
C ILE A 80 -45.73 -0.03 -28.14
N LYS A 81 -45.89 -1.23 -28.75
CA LYS A 81 -46.78 -1.44 -29.88
C LYS A 81 -47.96 -2.31 -29.49
N VAL A 82 -49.15 -1.94 -29.93
CA VAL A 82 -50.38 -2.69 -29.69
C VAL A 82 -50.80 -3.36 -30.97
N CYS A 83 -51.04 -4.66 -30.92
CA CYS A 83 -51.50 -5.42 -32.07
C CYS A 83 -52.93 -4.96 -32.47
N PRO A 84 -53.15 -4.49 -33.71
CA PRO A 84 -54.46 -3.98 -34.12
C PRO A 84 -55.54 -5.07 -34.20
N ALA A 85 -55.15 -6.35 -34.35
CA ALA A 85 -56.10 -7.45 -34.45
C ALA A 85 -56.49 -8.09 -33.10
N GLY A 86 -55.58 -8.08 -32.11
CA GLY A 86 -55.80 -8.77 -30.84
C GLY A 86 -55.61 -7.92 -29.57
N GLY A 87 -55.26 -6.63 -29.68
CA GLY A 87 -55.09 -5.70 -28.54
C GLY A 87 -53.85 -5.99 -27.63
N HIS A 88 -53.04 -7.00 -27.96
CA HIS A 88 -51.83 -7.32 -27.19
C HIS A 88 -50.78 -6.22 -27.32
N ALA A 89 -50.33 -5.71 -26.20
CA ALA A 89 -49.26 -4.73 -26.13
C ALA A 89 -47.89 -5.46 -26.02
N GLN A 90 -46.95 -5.09 -26.85
CA GLN A 90 -45.56 -5.55 -26.76
C GLN A 90 -44.64 -4.34 -26.55
N LYS A 91 -43.73 -4.45 -25.55
CA LYS A 91 -42.74 -3.43 -25.24
C LYS A 91 -41.35 -3.87 -25.68
N GLY A 92 -40.62 -2.98 -26.32
CA GLY A 92 -39.20 -3.17 -26.61
C GLY A 92 -38.35 -3.31 -25.34
N SER A 93 -37.21 -3.95 -25.45
CA SER A 93 -36.26 -4.10 -24.32
C SER A 93 -35.22 -2.98 -24.29
N CYS A 94 -34.92 -2.48 -23.11
CA CYS A 94 -33.76 -1.65 -22.88
C CYS A 94 -32.48 -2.51 -22.66
N PRO A 95 -31.28 -1.95 -22.81
CA PRO A 95 -30.05 -2.66 -22.48
C PRO A 95 -30.05 -3.26 -21.08
N ALA A 96 -29.35 -4.38 -20.86
CA ALA A 96 -29.32 -5.07 -19.57
C ALA A 96 -28.77 -4.22 -18.41
N SER A 97 -28.00 -3.18 -18.70
CA SER A 97 -27.50 -2.18 -17.73
C SER A 97 -28.57 -1.18 -17.27
N VAL A 98 -29.71 -1.08 -17.99
CA VAL A 98 -30.77 -0.11 -17.72
C VAL A 98 -31.99 -0.84 -17.14
N ARG A 99 -31.84 -1.36 -15.92
CA ARG A 99 -32.89 -2.15 -15.23
C ARG A 99 -33.87 -1.30 -14.41
N GLN A 100 -33.47 -0.08 -14.06
CA GLN A 100 -34.26 0.85 -13.25
C GLN A 100 -34.69 2.07 -14.08
N ALA A 101 -35.65 2.82 -13.58
CA ALA A 101 -36.12 4.02 -14.27
C ALA A 101 -35.02 5.09 -14.42
N VAL A 102 -34.15 5.21 -13.40
CA VAL A 102 -33.01 6.16 -13.39
C VAL A 102 -31.78 5.47 -12.79
N PRO A 103 -31.08 4.58 -13.52
CA PRO A 103 -29.86 3.96 -13.03
C PRO A 103 -28.64 4.88 -13.26
N TYR A 104 -27.61 4.75 -12.41
CA TYR A 104 -26.30 5.26 -12.74
C TYR A 104 -25.64 4.37 -13.80
N GLY A 105 -24.88 5.00 -14.69
CA GLY A 105 -24.06 4.30 -15.69
C GLY A 105 -22.85 3.58 -15.07
N PRO A 106 -22.16 2.73 -15.86
CA PRO A 106 -21.11 1.83 -15.38
C PRO A 106 -19.88 2.54 -14.82
N MET A 107 -19.67 3.85 -15.10
CA MET A 107 -18.50 4.59 -14.65
C MET A 107 -18.67 5.25 -13.26
N VAL A 108 -19.90 5.48 -12.79
CA VAL A 108 -20.17 6.24 -11.56
C VAL A 108 -19.74 5.46 -10.32
N HIS A 109 -20.04 4.17 -10.24
CA HIS A 109 -19.66 3.34 -9.11
C HIS A 109 -18.13 3.13 -9.00
N PRO A 110 -17.39 2.80 -10.10
CA PRO A 110 -15.93 2.77 -10.09
C PRO A 110 -15.31 4.10 -9.66
N TRP A 111 -15.83 5.23 -10.17
CA TRP A 111 -15.37 6.57 -9.78
C TRP A 111 -15.54 6.82 -8.27
N ALA A 112 -16.72 6.57 -7.72
CA ALA A 112 -16.99 6.73 -6.29
C ALA A 112 -16.10 5.81 -5.43
N SER A 113 -15.92 4.55 -5.86
CA SER A 113 -15.07 3.56 -5.17
C SER A 113 -13.60 3.94 -5.23
N SER A 114 -13.12 4.47 -6.34
CA SER A 114 -11.76 4.97 -6.49
C SER A 114 -11.49 6.11 -5.49
N LEU A 115 -12.36 7.10 -5.41
CA LEU A 115 -12.22 8.22 -4.48
C LEU A 115 -12.24 7.76 -3.02
N THR A 116 -13.16 6.88 -2.64
CA THR A 116 -13.32 6.48 -1.24
C THR A 116 -12.32 5.44 -0.77
N THR A 117 -11.88 4.52 -1.64
CA THR A 117 -10.99 3.41 -1.23
C THR A 117 -9.54 3.64 -1.66
N GLN A 118 -9.30 4.10 -2.90
CA GLN A 118 -7.94 4.36 -3.39
C GLN A 118 -7.38 5.67 -2.81
N HIS A 119 -8.19 6.74 -2.81
CA HIS A 119 -7.80 8.09 -2.40
C HIS A 119 -8.28 8.47 -0.99
N PRO A 120 -8.65 7.54 -0.14
CA PRO A 120 -9.40 7.53 1.13
C PRO A 120 -10.18 8.82 1.40
N MET A 121 -10.96 9.29 0.43
CA MET A 121 -11.79 10.47 0.59
C MET A 121 -13.01 10.18 1.47
N PRO A 122 -13.42 11.11 2.36
CA PRO A 122 -14.71 11.02 3.06
C PRO A 122 -15.87 10.97 2.06
N VAL A 123 -16.92 10.23 2.42
CA VAL A 123 -18.11 10.08 1.56
C VAL A 123 -18.73 11.44 1.22
N GLU A 124 -18.87 12.34 2.21
CA GLU A 124 -19.37 13.70 2.01
C GLU A 124 -18.55 14.46 0.96
N ARG A 125 -17.20 14.49 1.11
CA ARG A 125 -16.32 15.14 0.13
C ARG A 125 -16.36 14.50 -1.25
N THR A 126 -16.60 13.20 -1.33
CA THR A 126 -16.81 12.52 -2.61
C THR A 126 -18.07 13.04 -3.31
N THR A 127 -19.16 13.30 -2.54
CA THR A 127 -20.38 13.90 -3.11
C THR A 127 -20.18 15.36 -3.52
N GLU A 128 -19.39 16.12 -2.77
CA GLU A 128 -19.01 17.50 -3.12
C GLU A 128 -18.20 17.56 -4.41
N ILE A 129 -17.15 16.73 -4.53
CA ILE A 129 -16.37 16.62 -5.78
C ILE A 129 -17.26 16.23 -6.96
N GLY A 130 -18.26 15.36 -6.74
CA GLY A 130 -19.25 15.05 -7.76
C GLY A 130 -20.02 16.29 -8.23
N ALA A 131 -20.46 17.13 -7.30
CA ALA A 131 -21.16 18.36 -7.64
C ALA A 131 -20.26 19.37 -8.36
N ASP A 132 -19.02 19.54 -7.88
CA ASP A 132 -18.13 20.59 -8.35
C ASP A 132 -17.45 20.24 -9.69
N VAL A 133 -17.00 18.98 -9.86
CA VAL A 133 -16.19 18.57 -11.00
C VAL A 133 -17.04 17.98 -12.13
N VAL A 134 -17.97 17.06 -11.81
CA VAL A 134 -18.81 16.41 -12.82
C VAL A 134 -20.23 17.00 -12.90
N GLN A 135 -20.48 18.12 -12.21
CA GLN A 135 -21.74 18.87 -12.21
C GLN A 135 -22.96 18.02 -11.80
N HIS A 136 -22.72 16.98 -10.98
CA HIS A 136 -23.77 16.12 -10.49
C HIS A 136 -23.46 15.59 -9.09
N ARG A 137 -24.35 15.88 -8.12
CA ARG A 137 -24.20 15.38 -6.76
C ARG A 137 -24.68 13.94 -6.64
N VAL A 138 -23.73 13.01 -6.56
CA VAL A 138 -24.05 11.62 -6.23
C VAL A 138 -24.41 11.51 -4.75
N SER A 139 -25.51 10.83 -4.40
CA SER A 139 -25.93 10.72 -2.99
C SER A 139 -24.91 9.91 -2.17
N GLU A 140 -24.75 10.26 -0.89
CA GLU A 140 -23.91 9.50 0.05
C GLU A 140 -24.29 8.02 0.11
N GLY A 141 -25.60 7.72 0.07
CA GLY A 141 -26.10 6.35 0.05
C GLY A 141 -25.65 5.58 -1.18
N THR A 142 -25.54 6.23 -2.35
CA THR A 142 -25.01 5.61 -3.57
C THR A 142 -23.51 5.33 -3.44
N VAL A 143 -22.74 6.31 -2.93
CA VAL A 143 -21.31 6.16 -2.69
C VAL A 143 -21.03 4.99 -1.73
N TRP A 144 -21.79 4.90 -0.62
CA TRP A 144 -21.68 3.79 0.33
C TRP A 144 -22.01 2.43 -0.29
N LYS A 145 -23.11 2.35 -1.03
CA LYS A 145 -23.58 1.11 -1.66
C LYS A 145 -22.66 0.62 -2.76
N ALA A 146 -21.85 1.48 -3.38
CA ALA A 146 -20.92 1.08 -4.44
C ALA A 146 -19.90 0.02 -3.96
N SER A 147 -19.50 0.03 -2.69
CA SER A 147 -18.51 -0.90 -2.16
C SER A 147 -18.99 -2.37 -2.11
N GLU A 148 -20.29 -2.61 -2.01
CA GLU A 148 -20.82 -3.97 -1.87
C GLU A 148 -20.79 -4.79 -3.18
N PRO A 149 -21.29 -4.29 -4.32
CA PRO A 149 -21.14 -5.00 -5.59
C PRO A 149 -19.68 -5.14 -6.02
N LEU A 150 -18.82 -4.15 -5.72
CA LEU A 150 -17.40 -4.23 -5.99
C LEU A 150 -16.74 -5.36 -5.19
N ASP A 151 -17.03 -5.47 -3.90
CA ASP A 151 -16.51 -6.53 -3.03
C ASP A 151 -16.84 -7.93 -3.56
N ARG A 152 -18.08 -8.12 -4.04
CA ARG A 152 -18.47 -9.37 -4.73
C ARG A 152 -17.76 -9.56 -6.06
N GLY A 153 -17.60 -8.49 -6.81
CA GLY A 153 -16.94 -8.53 -8.13
C GLY A 153 -15.48 -8.94 -8.06
N ILE A 154 -14.75 -8.55 -6.99
CA ILE A 154 -13.33 -8.88 -6.82
C ILE A 154 -13.07 -10.22 -6.11
N GLU A 155 -14.09 -10.98 -5.73
CA GLU A 155 -13.93 -12.26 -5.05
C GLU A 155 -12.99 -13.24 -5.79
N PRO A 156 -13.07 -13.41 -7.12
CA PRO A 156 -12.13 -14.26 -7.86
C PRO A 156 -10.68 -13.77 -7.79
N SER A 157 -10.46 -12.45 -7.84
CA SER A 157 -9.12 -11.84 -7.68
C SER A 157 -8.56 -12.11 -6.29
N THR A 158 -9.38 -11.90 -5.25
CA THR A 158 -8.98 -12.14 -3.85
C THR A 158 -8.62 -13.60 -3.62
N ALA A 159 -9.41 -14.54 -4.15
CA ALA A 159 -9.13 -15.98 -4.06
C ALA A 159 -7.83 -16.36 -4.79
N ALA A 160 -7.58 -15.76 -5.95
CA ALA A 160 -6.33 -15.98 -6.69
C ALA A 160 -5.12 -15.49 -5.89
N VAL A 161 -5.18 -14.28 -5.28
CA VAL A 161 -4.11 -13.78 -4.40
C VAL A 161 -3.83 -14.75 -3.27
N GLN A 162 -4.87 -15.23 -2.57
CA GLN A 162 -4.73 -16.18 -1.47
C GLN A 162 -4.11 -17.52 -1.90
N GLY A 163 -4.49 -18.02 -3.08
CA GLY A 163 -3.88 -19.23 -3.65
C GLY A 163 -2.39 -19.09 -3.92
N LEU A 164 -1.97 -17.90 -4.32
CA LEU A 164 -0.57 -17.59 -4.66
C LEU A 164 0.34 -17.33 -3.43
N TRP A 165 -0.21 -17.21 -2.22
CA TRP A 165 0.61 -17.13 -0.99
C TRP A 165 1.36 -18.42 -0.70
N ARG A 166 0.81 -19.56 -1.08
CA ARG A 166 1.41 -20.89 -0.83
C ARG A 166 2.76 -21.07 -1.50
N ASP A 167 2.91 -20.43 -2.67
CA ASP A 167 4.12 -20.53 -3.49
C ASP A 167 5.04 -19.31 -3.31
N ALA A 168 4.73 -18.41 -2.38
CA ALA A 168 5.52 -17.21 -2.14
C ALA A 168 6.82 -17.56 -1.40
N GLU A 169 7.98 -17.25 -2.01
CA GLU A 169 9.30 -17.46 -1.42
C GLU A 169 9.55 -16.54 -0.22
N GLY A 170 9.00 -15.33 -0.23
CA GLY A 170 9.07 -14.35 0.86
C GLY A 170 7.77 -13.57 0.96
N LEU A 171 7.27 -13.40 2.17
CA LEU A 171 6.02 -12.72 2.47
C LEU A 171 6.21 -11.69 3.56
N HIS A 172 5.96 -10.42 3.25
CA HIS A 172 5.91 -9.38 4.28
C HIS A 172 4.59 -9.45 5.04
N VAL A 173 4.65 -9.59 6.35
CA VAL A 173 3.46 -9.67 7.22
C VAL A 173 3.49 -8.53 8.24
N ASP A 174 2.48 -7.66 8.24
CA ASP A 174 2.32 -6.57 9.22
C ASP A 174 0.93 -6.63 9.86
N ALA A 175 0.83 -6.28 11.12
CA ALA A 175 -0.41 -6.22 11.85
C ALA A 175 -0.60 -4.85 12.52
N SER A 176 -1.82 -4.32 12.45
CA SER A 176 -2.15 -3.04 13.07
C SER A 176 -3.55 -3.04 13.65
N GLY A 177 -3.81 -2.15 14.61
CA GLY A 177 -5.17 -1.93 15.08
C GLY A 177 -5.99 -1.08 14.13
N LEU A 178 -7.25 -1.45 13.99
CA LEU A 178 -8.25 -0.66 13.30
C LEU A 178 -9.38 -0.31 14.28
N ARG A 179 -9.75 0.96 14.37
CA ARG A 179 -10.84 1.35 15.25
C ARG A 179 -12.18 1.18 14.53
N VAL A 180 -13.07 0.35 15.09
CA VAL A 180 -14.42 0.10 14.59
C VAL A 180 -15.39 0.29 15.75
N THR A 181 -16.20 1.33 15.73
CA THR A 181 -17.27 1.63 16.72
C THR A 181 -16.91 1.24 18.17
N GLY A 182 -15.88 1.88 18.73
CA GLY A 182 -15.47 1.64 20.13
C GLY A 182 -14.64 0.38 20.38
N THR A 183 -14.53 -0.53 19.44
CA THR A 183 -13.69 -1.72 19.49
C THR A 183 -12.39 -1.53 18.71
N LEU A 184 -11.38 -2.37 18.97
CA LEU A 184 -10.10 -2.30 18.32
C LEU A 184 -9.74 -3.66 17.67
N PRO A 185 -10.46 -4.08 16.61
CA PRO A 185 -10.15 -5.28 15.87
C PRO A 185 -8.73 -5.26 15.30
N GLY A 186 -8.21 -6.44 15.02
CA GLY A 186 -6.95 -6.65 14.32
C GLY A 186 -7.14 -6.42 12.83
N ARG A 187 -6.14 -5.79 12.22
CA ARG A 187 -5.98 -5.73 10.79
C ARG A 187 -4.61 -6.30 10.45
N HIS A 188 -4.60 -7.28 9.59
CA HIS A 188 -3.43 -8.01 9.14
C HIS A 188 -3.23 -7.74 7.66
N GLY A 189 -2.00 -7.52 7.25
CA GLY A 189 -1.60 -7.37 5.87
C GLY A 189 -0.53 -8.37 5.52
N ALA A 190 -0.64 -8.94 4.33
CA ALA A 190 0.39 -9.75 3.72
C ALA A 190 0.71 -9.18 2.35
N SER A 191 1.98 -9.03 2.03
CA SER A 191 2.41 -8.49 0.75
C SER A 191 3.71 -9.09 0.23
N THR A 192 3.82 -9.12 -1.09
CA THR A 192 5.05 -9.32 -1.84
C THR A 192 5.30 -8.09 -2.70
N ASP A 193 6.34 -8.09 -3.52
CA ASP A 193 6.57 -7.06 -4.55
C ASP A 193 5.41 -6.94 -5.55
N ARG A 194 4.57 -7.97 -5.71
CA ARG A 194 3.53 -8.06 -6.75
C ARG A 194 2.11 -8.17 -6.25
N ARG A 195 1.89 -8.44 -4.97
CA ARG A 195 0.54 -8.74 -4.42
C ARG A 195 0.42 -8.25 -2.99
N THR A 196 -0.77 -7.78 -2.66
CA THR A 196 -1.09 -7.34 -1.31
C THR A 196 -2.50 -7.82 -0.94
N SER A 197 -2.64 -8.36 0.26
CA SER A 197 -3.93 -8.70 0.85
C SER A 197 -4.06 -8.08 2.24
N TYR A 198 -5.28 -7.69 2.60
CA TYR A 198 -5.60 -7.21 3.94
C TYR A 198 -6.79 -7.97 4.50
N ALA A 199 -6.59 -8.53 5.69
CA ALA A 199 -7.65 -9.15 6.45
C ALA A 199 -7.97 -8.33 7.70
N VAL A 200 -9.25 -8.26 8.07
CA VAL A 200 -9.72 -7.63 9.30
C VAL A 200 -10.43 -8.67 10.12
N HIS A 201 -9.97 -8.89 11.36
CA HIS A 201 -10.55 -9.86 12.29
C HIS A 201 -10.89 -9.17 13.62
N ALA A 202 -11.95 -9.66 14.30
CA ALA A 202 -12.39 -9.10 15.58
C ALA A 202 -11.31 -9.14 16.65
N GLN A 203 -10.47 -10.16 16.61
CA GLN A 203 -9.34 -10.37 17.52
C GLN A 203 -8.01 -10.03 16.84
N ARG A 204 -6.99 -9.89 17.66
CA ARG A 204 -5.59 -9.77 17.22
C ARG A 204 -4.85 -10.99 17.72
N GLY A 205 -4.19 -11.70 16.87
CA GLY A 205 -3.41 -12.85 17.30
C GLY A 205 -3.24 -13.86 16.18
N HIS A 206 -2.66 -14.99 16.55
CA HIS A 206 -2.39 -16.10 15.65
C HIS A 206 -3.66 -16.61 14.95
N GLU A 207 -4.72 -16.89 15.73
CA GLU A 207 -6.03 -17.33 15.23
C GLU A 207 -6.59 -16.40 14.13
N ALA A 208 -6.46 -15.08 14.33
CA ALA A 208 -6.94 -14.09 13.35
C ALA A 208 -6.14 -14.11 12.04
N MET A 209 -4.87 -14.44 12.10
CA MET A 209 -4.00 -14.56 10.93
C MET A 209 -4.19 -15.89 10.21
N GLU A 210 -4.48 -16.95 10.97
CA GLU A 210 -4.84 -18.27 10.46
C GLU A 210 -6.19 -18.25 9.74
N ASP A 211 -7.23 -17.70 10.37
CA ASP A 211 -8.55 -17.48 9.76
C ASP A 211 -8.50 -16.61 8.49
N ALA A 212 -7.55 -15.68 8.44
CA ALA A 212 -7.29 -14.85 7.29
C ALA A 212 -6.53 -15.58 6.15
N GLY A 213 -6.06 -16.81 6.39
CA GLY A 213 -5.22 -17.57 5.47
C GLY A 213 -3.86 -16.94 5.23
N LEU A 214 -3.35 -16.17 6.20
CA LEU A 214 -2.06 -15.46 6.12
C LEU A 214 -0.92 -16.23 6.78
N LEU A 215 -1.23 -17.19 7.66
CA LEU A 215 -0.28 -18.08 8.32
C LEU A 215 -0.51 -19.53 7.87
N GLY A 216 0.54 -20.33 7.91
CA GLY A 216 0.47 -21.75 7.52
C GLY A 216 0.23 -21.99 6.03
N ALA A 217 0.09 -20.95 5.24
CA ALA A 217 -0.24 -21.06 3.82
C ALA A 217 0.98 -21.25 2.90
N GLY A 218 2.22 -20.98 3.38
CA GLY A 218 3.41 -20.98 2.53
C GLY A 218 4.60 -21.73 3.11
N THR A 219 5.45 -22.23 2.23
CA THR A 219 6.75 -22.86 2.58
C THR A 219 7.90 -21.85 2.60
N GLY A 220 7.62 -20.57 2.30
CA GLY A 220 8.61 -19.50 2.21
C GLY A 220 8.97 -18.85 3.54
N THR A 221 9.54 -17.67 3.49
CA THR A 221 9.97 -16.91 4.66
C THR A 221 9.02 -15.75 4.96
N ALA A 222 8.47 -15.69 6.19
CA ALA A 222 7.68 -14.56 6.66
C ALA A 222 8.58 -13.46 7.25
N VAL A 223 8.51 -12.27 6.68
CA VAL A 223 9.27 -11.08 7.12
C VAL A 223 8.36 -10.14 7.89
N HIS A 224 8.71 -9.80 9.13
CA HIS A 224 7.86 -8.99 10.00
C HIS A 224 8.65 -8.16 11.02
N ASP A 225 7.95 -7.29 11.78
CA ASP A 225 8.50 -6.35 12.76
C ASP A 225 8.67 -6.90 14.18
N HIS A 226 8.76 -8.22 14.35
CA HIS A 226 8.76 -8.90 15.65
C HIS A 226 7.40 -8.87 16.37
N GLY A 227 6.29 -8.81 15.64
CA GLY A 227 4.95 -8.98 16.22
C GLY A 227 4.77 -10.40 16.79
N LYS A 228 4.37 -10.54 18.07
CA LYS A 228 4.21 -11.85 18.72
C LYS A 228 3.42 -12.90 17.91
N PRO A 229 2.29 -12.56 17.26
CA PRO A 229 1.54 -13.54 16.47
C PRO A 229 2.33 -14.11 15.30
N SER A 230 3.16 -13.31 14.66
CA SER A 230 3.97 -13.74 13.52
C SER A 230 5.15 -14.63 13.96
N CYS A 231 5.69 -14.40 15.16
CA CYS A 231 6.81 -15.17 15.70
C CYS A 231 6.43 -16.60 16.15
N THR A 232 5.14 -16.94 16.23
CA THR A 232 4.64 -18.24 16.71
C THR A 232 4.17 -19.15 15.58
N ASP A 233 4.38 -18.76 14.32
CA ASP A 233 4.05 -19.60 13.18
C ASP A 233 5.24 -20.53 12.86
N ASP A 234 5.10 -21.81 13.24
CA ASP A 234 6.10 -22.83 12.97
C ASP A 234 6.01 -23.40 11.54
N ALA A 235 5.00 -22.98 10.75
CA ALA A 235 4.77 -23.52 9.42
C ALA A 235 5.67 -22.90 8.35
N CYS A 236 6.24 -21.70 8.61
CA CYS A 236 7.14 -21.02 7.69
C CYS A 236 8.40 -20.49 8.39
N ALA A 237 9.47 -20.30 7.62
CA ALA A 237 10.69 -19.68 8.13
C ALA A 237 10.41 -18.22 8.53
N GLN A 238 11.05 -17.76 9.61
CA GLN A 238 10.84 -16.43 10.14
C GLN A 238 12.05 -15.53 9.83
N ALA A 239 11.79 -14.30 9.40
CA ALA A 239 12.79 -13.25 9.26
C ALA A 239 12.33 -11.96 9.93
N LEU A 240 13.22 -11.32 10.65
CA LEU A 240 12.93 -10.05 11.32
C LEU A 240 13.46 -8.87 10.50
N CYS A 241 12.64 -7.84 10.40
CA CYS A 241 13.03 -6.56 9.82
C CYS A 241 14.23 -5.97 10.55
N THR A 242 15.38 -5.90 9.92
CA THR A 242 16.61 -5.36 10.50
C THR A 242 16.59 -3.84 10.63
N ALA A 243 15.75 -3.12 9.87
CA ALA A 243 15.60 -1.67 10.02
C ALA A 243 15.08 -1.24 11.41
N HIS A 244 14.29 -2.08 12.10
CA HIS A 244 13.80 -1.82 13.44
C HIS A 244 14.93 -1.89 14.50
N PRO A 245 15.68 -3.01 14.64
CA PRO A 245 16.86 -3.06 15.48
C PRO A 245 17.86 -1.95 15.17
N LEU A 246 18.16 -1.65 13.92
CA LEU A 246 19.07 -0.57 13.56
C LEU A 246 18.62 0.80 14.09
N ARG A 247 17.32 1.10 14.02
CA ARG A 247 16.76 2.34 14.58
C ARG A 247 16.90 2.37 16.10
N GLU A 248 16.62 1.25 16.76
CA GLU A 248 16.74 1.12 18.21
C GLU A 248 18.21 1.21 18.66
N LEU A 249 19.13 0.52 17.98
CA LEU A 249 20.58 0.58 18.25
C LEU A 249 21.14 2.01 18.15
N ARG A 250 20.77 2.75 17.09
CA ARG A 250 21.15 4.16 16.96
C ARG A 250 20.58 5.05 18.07
N CYS A 251 19.40 4.71 18.62
CA CYS A 251 18.84 5.42 19.76
C CYS A 251 19.58 5.12 21.06
N LEU A 252 20.25 3.99 21.17
CA LEU A 252 21.02 3.61 22.37
C LEU A 252 22.42 4.22 22.38
N ASP A 253 23.02 4.43 21.22
CA ASP A 253 24.36 4.98 21.07
C ASP A 253 24.46 6.41 21.65
N THR A 254 23.65 7.33 21.16
CA THR A 254 23.79 8.76 21.46
C THR A 254 23.47 9.15 22.93
N PRO A 255 22.31 8.73 23.52
CA PRO A 255 21.97 9.13 24.89
C PRO A 255 22.59 8.25 25.99
N TYR A 256 22.99 7.03 25.68
CA TYR A 256 23.41 6.03 26.68
C TYR A 256 24.86 5.58 26.50
N GLN A 257 25.59 6.11 25.52
CA GLN A 257 27.01 5.79 25.23
C GLN A 257 27.31 4.28 25.18
N GLN A 258 26.42 3.52 24.52
CA GLN A 258 26.53 2.07 24.42
C GLN A 258 27.31 1.70 23.15
N SER A 259 28.65 1.59 23.23
CA SER A 259 29.51 1.29 22.07
C SER A 259 29.15 0.00 21.35
N TRP A 260 28.72 -1.03 22.07
CA TRP A 260 28.25 -2.28 21.47
C TRP A 260 27.06 -2.07 20.50
N ALA A 261 26.22 -1.05 20.74
CA ALA A 261 25.07 -0.76 19.87
C ALA A 261 25.53 -0.17 18.54
N THR A 262 26.56 0.67 18.55
CA THR A 262 27.19 1.17 17.30
C THR A 262 27.86 0.04 16.54
N ASP A 263 28.68 -0.78 17.23
CA ASP A 263 29.36 -1.93 16.63
C ASP A 263 28.36 -2.89 15.96
N MET A 264 27.25 -3.20 16.61
CA MET A 264 26.20 -4.07 16.04
C MET A 264 25.53 -3.42 14.83
N ALA A 265 25.23 -2.12 14.89
CA ALA A 265 24.58 -1.42 13.77
C ALA A 265 25.50 -1.36 12.54
N GLU A 266 26.77 -1.06 12.72
CA GLU A 266 27.77 -1.03 11.64
C GLU A 266 27.96 -2.41 11.01
N ARG A 267 27.99 -3.46 11.82
CA ARG A 267 28.10 -4.84 11.36
C ARG A 267 26.92 -5.28 10.50
N LEU A 268 25.68 -5.08 10.98
CA LEU A 268 24.49 -5.42 10.22
C LEU A 268 24.47 -4.71 8.85
N LEU A 269 24.88 -3.45 8.81
CA LEU A 269 24.99 -2.68 7.57
C LEU A 269 26.13 -3.18 6.68
N ALA A 270 27.27 -3.56 7.24
CA ALA A 270 28.41 -4.12 6.49
C ALA A 270 28.04 -5.47 5.85
N ILE A 271 27.33 -6.34 6.58
CA ILE A 271 26.85 -7.62 6.04
C ILE A 271 25.87 -7.38 4.89
N GLN A 272 24.93 -6.43 5.05
CA GLN A 272 24.01 -6.05 3.98
C GLN A 272 24.76 -5.54 2.73
N ALA A 273 25.74 -4.65 2.93
CA ALA A 273 26.48 -4.03 1.83
C ALA A 273 27.39 -5.04 1.08
N ALA A 274 27.81 -6.11 1.74
CA ALA A 274 28.60 -7.19 1.13
C ALA A 274 27.74 -8.18 0.34
N GLY A 275 26.42 -8.09 0.43
CA GLY A 275 25.48 -8.90 -0.34
C GLY A 275 25.41 -8.48 -1.81
N PRO A 276 24.93 -9.38 -2.69
CA PRO A 276 24.80 -9.08 -4.11
C PRO A 276 23.71 -8.03 -4.39
N ALA A 277 23.97 -7.18 -5.39
CA ALA A 277 23.00 -6.16 -5.81
C ALA A 277 21.70 -6.77 -6.37
N THR A 278 21.81 -7.95 -7.00
CA THR A 278 20.67 -8.71 -7.53
C THR A 278 20.78 -10.15 -7.03
N PRO A 279 19.97 -10.56 -6.04
CA PRO A 279 20.04 -11.92 -5.50
C PRO A 279 19.50 -12.96 -6.50
N GLU A 280 20.25 -14.04 -6.67
CA GLU A 280 19.80 -15.21 -7.43
C GLU A 280 19.40 -16.35 -6.48
N PRO A 281 18.58 -17.33 -6.92
CA PRO A 281 18.02 -18.37 -6.07
C PRO A 281 19.01 -19.25 -5.29
N ALA A 282 20.24 -19.35 -5.69
CA ALA A 282 21.28 -20.14 -5.01
C ALA A 282 22.29 -19.30 -4.21
N MET A 283 22.18 -17.97 -4.26
CA MET A 283 23.13 -17.09 -3.59
C MET A 283 22.92 -17.06 -2.08
N ARG A 284 24.00 -17.36 -1.36
CA ARG A 284 24.10 -17.28 0.09
C ARG A 284 25.57 -17.21 0.51
N TRP A 285 25.80 -16.75 1.72
CA TRP A 285 27.14 -16.84 2.30
C TRP A 285 27.60 -18.29 2.38
N ALA A 286 28.90 -18.53 2.08
CA ALA A 286 29.49 -19.85 2.33
C ALA A 286 29.40 -20.20 3.82
N PRO A 287 29.12 -21.46 4.20
CA PRO A 287 28.95 -21.83 5.60
C PRO A 287 30.03 -21.31 6.54
N PRO A 288 31.36 -21.43 6.23
CA PRO A 288 32.40 -20.94 7.14
C PRO A 288 32.42 -19.43 7.27
N GLU A 289 32.06 -18.68 6.22
CA GLU A 289 31.95 -17.22 6.28
C GLU A 289 30.77 -16.79 7.15
N ARG A 290 29.63 -17.46 6.99
CA ARG A 290 28.44 -17.22 7.79
C ARG A 290 28.70 -17.51 9.27
N GLU A 291 29.33 -18.64 9.60
CA GLU A 291 29.70 -19.00 10.98
C GLU A 291 30.63 -17.94 11.61
N ALA A 292 31.62 -17.47 10.86
CA ALA A 292 32.51 -16.39 11.34
C ALA A 292 31.78 -15.08 11.62
N LEU A 293 30.82 -14.71 10.77
CA LEU A 293 29.99 -13.53 10.97
C LEU A 293 29.06 -13.71 12.20
N GLU A 294 28.40 -14.86 12.31
CA GLU A 294 27.51 -15.19 13.43
C GLU A 294 28.25 -15.22 14.78
N LYS A 295 29.47 -15.77 14.82
CA LYS A 295 30.29 -15.79 16.02
C LYS A 295 30.64 -14.37 16.49
N ARG A 296 30.97 -13.49 15.54
CA ARG A 296 31.30 -12.11 15.88
C ARG A 296 30.07 -11.31 16.34
N ASP A 297 28.89 -11.63 15.84
CA ASP A 297 27.64 -11.05 16.35
C ASP A 297 27.37 -11.49 17.79
N ASP A 298 27.63 -12.77 18.12
CA ASP A 298 27.55 -13.26 19.50
C ASP A 298 28.49 -12.52 20.46
N GLU A 299 29.73 -12.25 20.01
CA GLU A 299 30.71 -11.48 20.79
C GLU A 299 30.18 -10.05 21.11
N VAL A 300 29.59 -9.38 20.15
CA VAL A 300 28.99 -8.03 20.34
C VAL A 300 27.76 -8.10 21.26
N VAL A 301 26.88 -9.08 21.09
CA VAL A 301 25.72 -9.28 21.97
C VAL A 301 26.18 -9.59 23.39
N GLN A 302 27.20 -10.41 23.57
CA GLN A 302 27.76 -10.72 24.90
C GLN A 302 28.31 -9.46 25.56
N SER A 303 29.09 -8.66 24.85
CA SER A 303 29.60 -7.36 25.34
C SER A 303 28.43 -6.44 25.76
N GLY A 304 27.35 -6.41 24.97
CA GLY A 304 26.15 -5.65 25.29
C GLY A 304 25.44 -6.13 26.57
N CYS A 305 25.38 -7.44 26.77
CA CYS A 305 24.79 -8.04 27.98
C CYS A 305 25.62 -7.71 29.23
N GLU A 306 26.95 -7.69 29.12
CA GLU A 306 27.86 -7.31 30.20
C GLU A 306 27.74 -5.81 30.55
N ALA A 307 27.63 -4.96 29.52
CA ALA A 307 27.45 -3.52 29.71
C ALA A 307 26.05 -3.12 30.23
N THR A 308 25.06 -3.99 30.03
CA THR A 308 23.66 -3.72 30.38
C THR A 308 23.08 -4.89 31.18
N PRO A 309 23.48 -5.05 32.46
CA PRO A 309 22.97 -6.12 33.29
C PRO A 309 21.44 -6.00 33.45
N ALA A 310 20.77 -7.15 33.42
CA ALA A 310 19.32 -7.19 33.65
C ALA A 310 18.98 -6.56 35.01
N PRO A 311 17.88 -5.83 35.13
CA PRO A 311 17.49 -5.24 36.41
C PRO A 311 17.31 -6.35 37.45
N VAL A 312 18.02 -6.25 38.54
CA VAL A 312 17.91 -7.16 39.70
C VAL A 312 16.48 -7.05 40.21
N SER A 313 15.81 -8.18 40.41
CA SER A 313 14.50 -8.20 41.06
C SER A 313 14.59 -7.53 42.43
N PRO A 314 13.65 -6.64 42.79
CA PRO A 314 13.66 -6.02 44.10
C PRO A 314 13.62 -7.09 45.19
N PRO A 315 14.31 -6.89 46.33
CA PRO A 315 14.31 -7.84 47.44
C PRO A 315 12.89 -8.15 47.93
N GLU A 316 12.67 -9.38 48.34
CA GLU A 316 11.40 -9.82 48.92
C GLU A 316 11.02 -8.94 50.13
N GLY A 317 9.90 -8.20 49.98
CA GLY A 317 9.34 -7.35 51.04
C GLY A 317 9.00 -5.92 50.62
N GLU A 318 9.49 -5.41 49.51
CA GLU A 318 9.05 -4.10 49.03
C GLU A 318 7.74 -4.18 48.24
N ALA A 319 6.78 -3.29 48.62
CA ALA A 319 5.47 -3.22 47.95
C ALA A 319 5.65 -2.94 46.47
N ARG A 320 5.29 -3.89 45.63
CA ARG A 320 5.31 -3.76 44.17
C ARG A 320 4.41 -2.61 43.74
N LYS A 321 5.02 -1.53 43.23
CA LYS A 321 4.26 -0.52 42.47
C LYS A 321 3.44 -1.22 41.40
N ARG A 322 2.15 -0.85 41.25
CA ARG A 322 1.26 -1.41 40.23
C ARG A 322 1.90 -1.31 38.83
N GLY A 323 2.19 -2.46 38.24
CA GLY A 323 2.80 -2.63 36.93
C GLY A 323 4.18 -3.33 37.00
N ARG A 324 4.43 -4.27 36.08
CA ARG A 324 5.75 -4.90 35.90
C ARG A 324 6.73 -3.82 35.43
N PRO A 325 7.89 -3.62 36.09
CA PRO A 325 8.91 -2.69 35.58
C PRO A 325 9.26 -3.05 34.14
N GLN A 326 9.21 -2.09 33.26
CA GLN A 326 9.66 -2.29 31.88
C GLN A 326 11.18 -2.36 31.89
N PRO A 327 11.81 -3.42 31.34
CA PRO A 327 13.25 -3.47 31.19
C PRO A 327 13.75 -2.25 30.39
N PRO A 328 15.01 -1.82 30.60
CA PRO A 328 15.61 -0.77 29.76
C PRO A 328 15.51 -1.12 28.27
N PRO A 329 15.39 -0.12 27.37
CA PRO A 329 15.30 -0.38 25.92
C PRO A 329 16.45 -1.24 25.39
N ALA A 330 17.66 -1.08 25.90
CA ALA A 330 18.84 -1.87 25.54
C ALA A 330 18.63 -3.38 25.79
N VAL A 331 18.02 -3.73 26.92
CA VAL A 331 17.73 -5.14 27.26
C VAL A 331 16.78 -5.78 26.25
N HIS A 332 15.77 -5.04 25.78
CA HIS A 332 14.83 -5.55 24.76
C HIS A 332 15.52 -5.84 23.43
N VAL A 333 16.45 -4.96 23.01
CA VAL A 333 17.22 -5.15 21.77
C VAL A 333 18.14 -6.37 21.92
N LEU A 334 18.87 -6.49 23.05
CA LEU A 334 19.78 -7.60 23.29
C LEU A 334 19.04 -8.95 23.33
N ILE A 335 17.88 -9.03 23.99
CA ILE A 335 17.04 -10.24 24.00
C ILE A 335 16.65 -10.62 22.57
N ARG A 336 16.24 -9.66 21.75
CA ARG A 336 15.86 -9.91 20.35
C ARG A 336 17.04 -10.42 19.53
N LEU A 337 18.19 -9.76 19.62
CA LEU A 337 19.40 -10.15 18.90
C LEU A 337 19.90 -11.54 19.30
N ARG A 338 19.76 -11.92 20.59
CA ARG A 338 20.20 -13.19 21.13
C ARG A 338 19.19 -14.31 20.83
N ASP A 339 17.93 -14.12 21.25
CA ASP A 339 16.91 -15.19 21.24
C ASP A 339 16.32 -15.42 19.84
N PHE A 340 16.36 -14.42 18.98
CA PHE A 340 15.87 -14.48 17.61
C PHE A 340 16.99 -14.29 16.56
N LYS A 341 18.23 -14.60 16.91
CA LYS A 341 19.41 -14.43 16.06
C LYS A 341 19.19 -14.97 14.65
N GLY A 342 18.68 -16.22 14.53
CA GLY A 342 18.43 -16.84 13.23
C GLY A 342 17.45 -16.05 12.36
N ALA A 343 16.41 -15.46 12.95
CA ALA A 343 15.44 -14.65 12.23
C ALA A 343 15.99 -13.24 11.89
N VAL A 344 16.82 -12.65 12.76
CA VAL A 344 17.51 -11.36 12.48
C VAL A 344 18.50 -11.52 11.33
N LEU A 345 19.22 -12.63 11.25
CA LEU A 345 20.26 -12.92 10.26
C LEU A 345 19.74 -13.79 9.09
N ALA A 346 18.42 -13.97 8.95
CA ALA A 346 17.84 -14.82 7.90
C ALA A 346 18.27 -14.38 6.48
N PHE A 347 18.46 -13.09 6.26
CA PHE A 347 18.96 -12.55 4.99
C PHE A 347 20.37 -13.02 4.63
N MET A 348 21.16 -13.50 5.60
CA MET A 348 22.47 -14.12 5.33
C MET A 348 22.34 -15.57 4.85
N ALA A 349 21.31 -16.27 5.30
CA ALA A 349 21.07 -17.65 4.90
C ALA A 349 20.46 -17.75 3.50
N ASP A 350 19.68 -16.74 3.10
CA ASP A 350 19.05 -16.64 1.79
C ASP A 350 18.92 -15.15 1.39
N TRP A 351 19.66 -14.74 0.35
CA TRP A 351 19.64 -13.36 -0.14
C TRP A 351 18.30 -12.90 -0.72
N ARG A 352 17.38 -13.80 -0.99
CA ARG A 352 16.00 -13.47 -1.39
C ARG A 352 15.18 -12.93 -0.23
N VAL A 353 15.60 -13.21 1.00
CA VAL A 353 15.00 -12.64 2.21
C VAL A 353 15.39 -11.18 2.32
N PRO A 354 14.44 -10.23 2.25
CA PRO A 354 14.77 -8.82 2.32
C PRO A 354 15.33 -8.44 3.71
N PHE A 355 16.32 -7.55 3.71
CA PHE A 355 16.93 -7.01 4.92
C PHE A 355 15.94 -6.18 5.76
N ASP A 356 14.97 -5.54 5.13
CA ASP A 356 13.97 -4.73 5.80
C ASP A 356 12.53 -5.13 5.45
N HIS A 357 11.59 -4.61 6.23
CA HIS A 357 10.15 -4.81 6.05
C HIS A 357 9.46 -3.57 5.46
N ASN A 358 10.19 -2.68 4.82
CA ASN A 358 9.68 -1.41 4.31
C ASN A 358 8.51 -1.57 3.32
N GLN A 359 8.45 -2.67 2.57
CA GLN A 359 7.34 -2.97 1.67
C GLN A 359 6.04 -3.15 2.46
N GLY A 360 6.02 -4.07 3.45
CA GLY A 360 4.85 -4.30 4.29
C GLY A 360 4.40 -3.05 5.05
N GLU A 361 5.36 -2.27 5.61
CA GLU A 361 5.04 -1.00 6.26
C GLU A 361 4.41 0.01 5.30
N ARG A 362 4.90 0.09 4.06
CA ARG A 362 4.39 0.99 3.02
C ARG A 362 2.98 0.63 2.61
N ASP A 363 2.73 -0.66 2.41
CA ASP A 363 1.41 -1.17 2.06
C ASP A 363 0.41 -0.90 3.19
N MET A 364 0.79 -1.18 4.44
CA MET A 364 -0.05 -0.88 5.61
C MET A 364 -0.27 0.60 5.87
N ARG A 365 0.60 1.48 5.38
CA ARG A 365 0.49 2.94 5.60
C ARG A 365 -0.82 3.49 5.08
N MET A 366 -1.24 3.11 3.87
CA MET A 366 -2.48 3.62 3.27
C MET A 366 -3.70 3.21 4.07
N VAL A 367 -3.71 2.00 4.59
CA VAL A 367 -4.80 1.51 5.44
C VAL A 367 -4.78 2.15 6.85
N LYS A 368 -3.59 2.56 7.33
CA LYS A 368 -3.42 3.35 8.58
C LYS A 368 -3.84 4.82 8.40
N VAL A 369 -3.75 5.36 7.19
CA VAL A 369 -4.11 6.77 6.87
C VAL A 369 -5.62 6.93 6.76
N THR A 370 -6.34 5.98 6.17
CA THR A 370 -7.79 6.06 5.93
C THR A 370 -8.61 6.46 7.17
N PRO A 371 -8.43 5.86 8.36
CA PRO A 371 -9.17 6.29 9.54
C PRO A 371 -8.86 7.72 10.00
N LYS A 372 -7.71 8.26 9.62
CA LYS A 372 -7.31 9.64 9.96
C LYS A 372 -7.90 10.67 9.01
N VAL A 373 -8.19 10.28 7.78
CA VAL A 373 -8.70 11.17 6.72
C VAL A 373 -10.22 11.08 6.59
N SER A 374 -10.76 9.85 6.51
CA SER A 374 -12.19 9.60 6.26
C SER A 374 -12.97 9.06 7.49
N GLY A 375 -12.32 9.02 8.66
CA GLY A 375 -12.89 8.41 9.85
C GLY A 375 -12.78 6.90 9.90
N GLY A 376 -13.17 6.30 11.04
CA GLY A 376 -13.13 4.86 11.24
C GLY A 376 -14.30 4.14 10.56
N CYS A 377 -14.15 2.84 10.36
CA CYS A 377 -15.25 2.01 9.90
C CYS A 377 -16.36 1.91 10.95
N ARG A 378 -17.62 1.97 10.53
CA ARG A 378 -18.78 1.85 11.44
C ARG A 378 -19.11 0.40 11.79
N THR A 379 -18.76 -0.55 10.92
CA THR A 379 -19.03 -1.98 11.11
C THR A 379 -17.81 -2.82 10.79
N LEU A 380 -17.69 -4.00 11.41
CA LEU A 380 -16.62 -4.95 11.11
C LEU A 380 -16.70 -5.42 9.65
N GLU A 381 -17.90 -5.66 9.13
CA GLU A 381 -18.09 -6.07 7.75
C GLU A 381 -17.67 -4.99 6.76
N GLY A 382 -17.98 -3.72 7.03
CA GLY A 382 -17.46 -2.60 6.24
C GLY A 382 -15.94 -2.49 6.26
N ALA A 383 -15.31 -2.80 7.40
CA ALA A 383 -13.87 -2.84 7.53
C ALA A 383 -13.23 -4.00 6.73
N LYS A 384 -13.84 -5.19 6.76
CA LYS A 384 -13.42 -6.35 5.96
C LYS A 384 -13.51 -6.03 4.46
N ARG A 385 -14.64 -5.50 4.02
CA ARG A 385 -14.87 -5.07 2.63
C ARG A 385 -13.83 -4.05 2.18
N PHE A 386 -13.60 -3.02 2.97
CA PHE A 386 -12.55 -2.03 2.68
C PHE A 386 -11.17 -2.69 2.55
N GLY A 387 -10.83 -3.63 3.43
CA GLY A 387 -9.56 -4.37 3.36
C GLY A 387 -9.42 -5.14 2.04
N ARG A 388 -10.43 -5.92 1.65
CA ARG A 388 -10.41 -6.70 0.40
C ARG A 388 -10.24 -5.82 -0.83
N ILE A 389 -11.08 -4.77 -0.97
CA ILE A 389 -11.01 -3.83 -2.10
C ILE A 389 -9.64 -3.13 -2.13
N ARG A 390 -9.11 -2.74 -0.97
CA ARG A 390 -7.80 -2.08 -0.91
C ARG A 390 -6.67 -3.02 -1.29
N GLY A 391 -6.75 -4.31 -0.94
CA GLY A 391 -5.81 -5.35 -1.34
C GLY A 391 -5.80 -5.53 -2.86
N ASP A 392 -6.96 -5.62 -3.47
CA ASP A 392 -7.13 -5.73 -4.91
C ASP A 392 -6.54 -4.52 -5.66
N ILE A 393 -6.85 -3.30 -5.22
CA ILE A 393 -6.26 -2.06 -5.75
C ILE A 393 -4.72 -2.06 -5.63
N SER A 394 -4.18 -2.49 -4.50
CA SER A 394 -2.73 -2.55 -4.29
C SER A 394 -2.09 -3.55 -5.23
N THR A 395 -2.68 -4.74 -5.38
CA THR A 395 -2.23 -5.79 -6.30
C THR A 395 -2.28 -5.34 -7.76
N ALA A 396 -3.36 -4.71 -8.19
CA ALA A 396 -3.47 -4.16 -9.54
C ALA A 396 -2.35 -3.17 -9.85
N ARG A 397 -2.04 -2.26 -8.91
CA ARG A 397 -0.93 -1.31 -9.02
C ARG A 397 0.44 -1.99 -9.10
N GLN A 398 0.70 -2.98 -8.23
CA GLN A 398 1.95 -3.73 -8.20
C GLN A 398 2.17 -4.50 -9.51
N GLN A 399 1.10 -4.83 -10.23
CA GLN A 399 1.15 -5.46 -11.56
C GLN A 399 0.95 -4.46 -12.72
N ALA A 400 1.21 -3.17 -12.48
CA ALA A 400 1.15 -2.08 -13.46
C ALA A 400 -0.19 -1.96 -14.20
N LYS A 401 -1.31 -2.36 -13.56
CA LYS A 401 -2.66 -2.17 -14.11
C LYS A 401 -3.20 -0.79 -13.77
N ASN A 402 -3.98 -0.23 -14.68
CA ASN A 402 -4.76 0.95 -14.39
C ASN A 402 -5.85 0.59 -13.36
N VAL A 403 -5.78 1.20 -12.18
CA VAL A 403 -6.69 0.89 -11.07
C VAL A 403 -8.14 1.20 -11.41
N PHE A 404 -8.40 2.31 -12.11
CA PHE A 404 -9.75 2.69 -12.46
C PHE A 404 -10.40 1.71 -13.43
N GLU A 405 -9.64 1.23 -14.41
CA GLU A 405 -10.09 0.17 -15.34
C GLU A 405 -10.32 -1.15 -14.61
N ALA A 406 -9.40 -1.55 -13.72
CA ALA A 406 -9.58 -2.77 -12.92
C ALA A 406 -10.85 -2.72 -12.06
N LEU A 407 -11.15 -1.57 -11.44
CA LEU A 407 -12.39 -1.37 -10.69
C LEU A 407 -13.62 -1.46 -11.60
N ARG A 408 -13.61 -0.80 -12.77
CA ARG A 408 -14.69 -0.87 -13.75
C ARG A 408 -14.95 -2.32 -14.19
N ASP A 409 -13.90 -3.02 -14.57
CA ASP A 409 -14.00 -4.39 -15.05
C ASP A 409 -14.54 -5.34 -13.96
N ALA A 410 -14.18 -5.11 -12.69
CA ALA A 410 -14.75 -5.84 -11.56
C ALA A 410 -16.25 -5.58 -11.38
N PHE A 411 -16.72 -4.35 -11.58
CA PHE A 411 -18.16 -4.04 -11.60
C PHE A 411 -18.90 -4.71 -12.77
N ASP A 412 -18.24 -4.89 -13.91
CA ASP A 412 -18.77 -5.56 -15.10
C ASP A 412 -18.68 -7.09 -15.02
N GLY A 413 -18.16 -7.64 -13.90
CA GLY A 413 -18.04 -9.08 -13.67
C GLY A 413 -16.78 -9.71 -14.29
N ASN A 414 -15.82 -8.92 -14.74
CA ASN A 414 -14.54 -9.33 -15.31
C ASN A 414 -13.35 -8.84 -14.45
N PRO A 415 -13.23 -9.26 -13.19
CA PRO A 415 -12.18 -8.76 -12.33
C PRO A 415 -10.79 -9.11 -12.85
N PHE A 416 -9.84 -8.23 -12.60
CA PHE A 416 -8.44 -8.52 -12.82
C PHE A 416 -8.00 -9.75 -12.01
N ILE A 417 -7.42 -10.76 -12.66
CA ILE A 417 -6.86 -11.94 -11.99
C ILE A 417 -5.34 -11.81 -11.94
N PRO A 418 -4.75 -11.76 -10.73
CA PRO A 418 -3.30 -11.63 -10.56
C PRO A 418 -2.54 -12.83 -11.11
N SER A 419 -1.41 -12.56 -11.78
CA SER A 419 -0.53 -13.62 -12.30
C SER A 419 0.57 -13.95 -11.29
N SER A 420 1.10 -15.19 -11.38
CA SER A 420 2.29 -15.64 -10.65
C SER A 420 3.59 -15.23 -11.36
N GLU A 421 3.55 -15.04 -12.67
CA GLU A 421 4.72 -14.78 -13.50
C GLU A 421 5.31 -13.39 -13.25
N ARG A 422 6.64 -13.29 -13.24
CA ARG A 422 7.36 -12.03 -13.37
C ARG A 422 7.31 -11.60 -14.84
N PRO A 423 7.08 -10.30 -15.15
CA PRO A 423 7.13 -9.80 -16.52
C PRO A 423 8.52 -9.89 -17.09
#